data_98a10c0915e383842dae5509f7fbb03a
#
_entry.id   98a10c0915e383842dae5509f7fbb03a
#
_cell.length_a   1.000
_cell.length_b   1.000
_cell.length_c   1.000
_cell.angle_alpha   90.00
_cell.angle_beta   90.00
_cell.angle_gamma   90.00
#
_symmetry.space_group_name_H-M   'P 1'
#
loop_
_entity.id
_entity.type
_entity.pdbx_description
1 polymer ?
#
loop_
_entity_poly.entity_id
_entity_poly.type
_entity_poly.pdbx_seq_one_letter_code
_entity_poly.pdbx_strand_id
1 'polypeptide(L)'
;AKKGLFVRSHSFLIQAYQSEEKLIRVGYTVSKQNGNAIIRNKIKRRLRSLAREILSVKGKLNWNYVIIGKKNALNEDFINLKQEFQIALKNIHEKFDD
;
A
#
# COMPACT_ATOMS: atom_id res chain seq x y z
N ALA A 1 8.42 14.89 -15.28
CA ALA A 1 8.53 13.46 -15.06
C ALA A 1 8.26 13.14 -13.61
N LYS A 2 7.34 12.28 -13.42
CA LYS A 2 6.96 11.89 -12.07
C LYS A 2 7.69 10.64 -11.72
N LYS A 3 8.63 10.75 -10.81
CA LYS A 3 9.30 9.56 -10.32
C LYS A 3 8.43 8.93 -9.27
N GLY A 4 8.20 7.63 -9.41
CA GLY A 4 7.57 6.89 -8.36
C GLY A 4 8.52 6.75 -7.19
N LEU A 5 7.96 6.81 -6.01
CA LEU A 5 8.68 6.51 -4.79
C LEU A 5 8.14 5.21 -4.23
N PHE A 6 8.97 4.47 -3.51
CA PHE A 6 8.44 3.30 -2.86
C PHE A 6 9.13 3.06 -1.52
N VAL A 7 8.41 2.36 -0.66
CA VAL A 7 8.90 1.98 0.66
C VAL A 7 8.59 0.50 0.85
N ARG A 8 9.58 -0.24 1.29
CA ARG A 8 9.43 -1.67 1.59
C ARG A 8 9.03 -1.83 3.05
N SER A 9 8.16 -2.79 3.27
CA SER A 9 7.80 -3.20 4.62
C SER A 9 7.86 -4.71 4.70
N HIS A 10 7.66 -5.25 5.89
CA HIS A 10 7.71 -6.70 6.10
C HIS A 10 6.64 -7.43 5.30
N SER A 11 5.43 -6.86 5.24
CA SER A 11 4.27 -7.53 4.67
C SER A 11 3.86 -7.03 3.30
N PHE A 12 4.46 -5.94 2.83
CA PHE A 12 4.07 -5.34 1.55
C PHE A 12 5.09 -4.29 1.13
N LEU A 13 4.83 -3.74 -0.04
CA LEU A 13 5.61 -2.65 -0.58
C LEU A 13 4.62 -1.63 -1.09
N ILE A 14 4.86 -0.35 -0.82
CA ILE A 14 4.02 0.73 -1.33
C ILE A 14 4.79 1.53 -2.35
N GLN A 15 4.18 1.73 -3.51
CA GLN A 15 4.66 2.69 -4.49
C GLN A 15 3.69 3.87 -4.52
N ALA A 16 4.22 5.06 -4.74
CA ALA A 16 3.38 6.24 -4.83
C ALA A 16 3.96 7.18 -5.88
N TYR A 17 3.09 7.85 -6.60
CA TYR A 17 3.49 8.85 -7.58
C TYR A 17 2.38 9.86 -7.75
N GLN A 18 2.77 11.08 -8.09
CA GLN A 18 1.79 12.16 -8.23
C GLN A 18 1.01 12.00 -9.52
N SER A 19 -0.23 12.46 -9.47
CA SER A 19 -1.14 12.48 -10.59
C SER A 19 -1.71 13.87 -10.72
N GLU A 20 -2.25 14.19 -11.89
CA GLU A 20 -2.91 15.48 -12.08
C GLU A 20 -4.37 15.44 -11.66
N GLU A 21 -4.88 14.25 -11.38
CA GLU A 21 -6.26 14.10 -10.95
C GLU A 21 -6.37 14.44 -9.46
N LYS A 22 -7.44 15.13 -9.10
CA LYS A 22 -7.66 15.52 -7.69
C LYS A 22 -8.39 14.43 -6.94
N LEU A 23 -7.81 13.25 -6.92
CA LEU A 23 -8.37 12.13 -6.20
C LEU A 23 -7.23 11.18 -5.82
N ILE A 24 -7.55 10.22 -4.98
CA ILE A 24 -6.62 9.18 -4.57
C ILE A 24 -7.01 7.90 -5.29
N ARG A 25 -6.06 7.34 -6.04
CA ARG A 25 -6.27 6.03 -6.65
C ARG A 25 -5.36 5.02 -5.98
N VAL A 26 -5.88 3.83 -5.75
CA VAL A 26 -5.12 2.78 -5.07
C VAL A 26 -5.27 1.48 -5.84
N GLY A 27 -4.13 0.91 -6.22
CA GLY A 27 -4.11 -0.40 -6.83
C GLY A 27 -3.52 -1.43 -5.88
N TYR A 28 -3.93 -2.66 -6.01
CA TYR A 28 -3.45 -3.76 -5.17
C TYR A 28 -2.99 -4.89 -6.06
N THR A 29 -1.80 -5.41 -5.78
CA THR A 29 -1.28 -6.52 -6.56
C THR A 29 -0.52 -7.48 -5.65
N VAL A 30 -0.56 -8.76 -6.00
CA VAL A 30 0.18 -9.81 -5.29
C VAL A 30 0.65 -10.78 -6.36
N SER A 31 1.95 -11.03 -6.42
CA SER A 31 2.50 -11.89 -7.45
C SER A 31 2.16 -13.35 -7.21
N LYS A 32 2.23 -14.14 -8.28
CA LYS A 32 1.91 -15.57 -8.22
C LYS A 32 2.83 -16.34 -7.29
N GLN A 33 4.01 -15.82 -7.03
CA GLN A 33 4.96 -16.46 -6.12
C GLN A 33 4.44 -16.56 -4.69
N ASN A 34 3.47 -15.71 -4.34
CA ASN A 34 2.95 -15.67 -2.98
C ASN A 34 1.81 -16.64 -2.73
N GLY A 35 1.41 -17.43 -3.73
CA GLY A 35 0.39 -18.43 -3.55
C GLY A 35 -0.60 -18.48 -4.71
N ASN A 36 -1.60 -19.35 -4.57
CA ASN A 36 -2.64 -19.48 -5.58
C ASN A 36 -3.60 -18.29 -5.51
N ALA A 37 -4.59 -18.28 -6.41
CA ALA A 37 -5.52 -17.16 -6.52
C ALA A 37 -6.30 -16.91 -5.23
N ILE A 38 -6.65 -17.96 -4.52
CA ILE A 38 -7.40 -17.83 -3.27
C ILE A 38 -6.56 -17.10 -2.22
N ILE A 39 -5.32 -17.51 -2.08
CA ILE A 39 -4.39 -16.89 -1.13
C ILE A 39 -4.12 -15.45 -1.51
N ARG A 40 -3.84 -15.21 -2.80
CA ARG A 40 -3.56 -13.84 -3.26
C ARG A 40 -4.75 -12.92 -3.05
N ASN A 41 -5.97 -13.42 -3.24
CA ASN A 41 -7.17 -12.63 -3.02
C ASN A 41 -7.36 -12.30 -1.54
N LYS A 42 -7.01 -13.23 -0.65
CA LYS A 42 -7.08 -12.96 0.78
C LYS A 42 -6.10 -11.85 1.18
N ILE A 43 -4.89 -11.90 0.64
CA ILE A 43 -3.90 -10.85 0.90
C ILE A 43 -4.41 -9.49 0.42
N LYS A 44 -4.92 -9.44 -0.80
CA LYS A 44 -5.46 -8.20 -1.36
C LYS A 44 -6.60 -7.65 -0.50
N ARG A 45 -7.48 -8.54 -0.04
CA ARG A 45 -8.63 -8.12 0.77
C ARG A 45 -8.18 -7.49 2.08
N ARG A 46 -7.21 -8.10 2.72
CA ARG A 46 -6.70 -7.56 3.98
C ARG A 46 -6.05 -6.19 3.78
N LEU A 47 -5.22 -6.07 2.75
CA LEU A 47 -4.54 -4.82 2.45
C LEU A 47 -5.53 -3.73 2.03
N ARG A 48 -6.54 -4.10 1.24
CA ARG A 48 -7.57 -3.14 0.83
C ARG A 48 -8.34 -2.62 2.04
N SER A 49 -8.67 -3.48 2.97
CA SER A 49 -9.43 -3.10 4.15
C SER A 49 -8.69 -2.05 4.97
N LEU A 50 -7.42 -2.29 5.25
CA LEU A 50 -6.65 -1.35 6.07
C LEU A 50 -6.29 -0.08 5.29
N ALA A 51 -6.03 -0.21 4.00
CA ALA A 51 -5.66 0.96 3.20
C ALA A 51 -6.82 1.93 3.04
N ARG A 52 -8.03 1.41 2.84
CA ARG A 52 -9.20 2.28 2.75
C ARG A 52 -9.37 3.11 4.01
N GLU A 53 -9.21 2.48 5.15
CA GLU A 53 -9.37 3.17 6.43
C GLU A 53 -8.31 4.26 6.59
N ILE A 54 -7.06 3.93 6.30
CA ILE A 54 -5.95 4.85 6.56
C ILE A 54 -5.86 5.95 5.51
N LEU A 55 -6.02 5.59 4.23
CA LEU A 55 -5.90 6.58 3.16
C LEU A 55 -7.06 7.56 3.13
N SER A 56 -8.22 7.18 3.65
CA SER A 56 -9.33 8.12 3.73
C SER A 56 -9.01 9.30 4.65
N VAL A 57 -8.08 9.12 5.57
CA VAL A 57 -7.68 10.16 6.51
C VAL A 57 -6.33 10.75 6.15
N LYS A 58 -5.37 9.92 5.80
CA LYS A 58 -3.98 10.34 5.63
C LYS A 58 -3.48 10.31 4.19
N GLY A 59 -4.30 9.87 3.25
CA GLY A 59 -3.91 9.90 1.85
C GLY A 59 -3.87 11.32 1.33
N LYS A 60 -3.02 11.54 0.32
CA LYS A 60 -2.90 12.86 -0.29
C LYS A 60 -3.61 12.86 -1.64
N LEU A 61 -4.42 13.88 -1.87
CA LEU A 61 -5.04 14.09 -3.17
C LEU A 61 -3.96 14.28 -4.22
N ASN A 62 -4.28 13.94 -5.44
CA ASN A 62 -3.35 14.00 -6.57
C ASN A 62 -2.26 12.93 -6.48
N TRP A 63 -2.51 11.86 -5.74
CA TRP A 63 -1.54 10.79 -5.58
C TRP A 63 -2.16 9.45 -5.97
N ASN A 64 -1.36 8.62 -6.60
CA ASN A 64 -1.70 7.23 -6.88
C ASN A 64 -0.80 6.35 -6.04
N TYR A 65 -1.41 5.34 -5.43
CA TYR A 65 -0.68 4.37 -4.62
C TYR A 65 -0.86 2.98 -5.19
N VAL A 66 0.21 2.21 -5.19
CA VAL A 66 0.15 0.80 -5.54
C VAL A 66 0.69 0.01 -4.37
N ILE A 67 -0.11 -0.89 -3.85
CA ILE A 67 0.26 -1.71 -2.71
C ILE A 67 0.52 -3.12 -3.20
N ILE A 68 1.76 -3.56 -3.03
CA ILE A 68 2.20 -4.85 -3.52
C ILE A 68 2.35 -5.77 -2.30
N GLY A 69 1.43 -6.72 -2.18
CA GLY A 69 1.40 -7.60 -1.02
C GLY A 69 2.43 -8.70 -1.08
N LYS A 70 2.93 -9.06 0.08
CA LYS A 70 3.82 -10.22 0.25
C LYS A 70 3.07 -11.29 1.03
N LYS A 71 3.57 -12.51 0.97
CA LYS A 71 2.94 -13.63 1.65
C LYS A 71 2.76 -13.39 3.15
N ASN A 72 3.67 -12.64 3.75
CA ASN A 72 3.61 -12.32 5.18
C ASN A 72 2.31 -11.61 5.56
N ALA A 73 1.69 -10.90 4.62
CA ALA A 73 0.45 -10.18 4.89
C ALA A 73 -0.72 -11.12 5.16
N LEU A 74 -0.59 -12.39 4.76
CA LEU A 74 -1.69 -13.34 4.91
C LEU A 74 -2.00 -13.63 6.38
N ASN A 75 -0.96 -13.79 7.19
CA ASN A 75 -1.11 -14.23 8.58
C ASN A 75 -0.70 -13.19 9.60
N GLU A 76 -0.22 -12.03 9.15
CA GLU A 76 0.20 -11.00 10.09
C GLU A 76 -1.02 -10.47 10.84
N ASP A 77 -0.84 -10.17 12.13
CA ASP A 77 -1.88 -9.56 12.93
C ASP A 77 -2.33 -8.25 12.27
N PHE A 78 -3.64 -8.05 12.19
CA PHE A 78 -4.19 -6.90 11.48
C PHE A 78 -3.73 -5.58 12.10
N ILE A 79 -3.59 -5.54 13.42
CA ILE A 79 -3.11 -4.34 14.12
C ILE A 79 -1.67 -4.04 13.69
N ASN A 80 -0.86 -5.07 13.59
CA ASN A 80 0.53 -4.89 13.13
C ASN A 80 0.59 -4.46 11.68
N LEU A 81 -0.28 -5.00 10.83
CA LEU A 81 -0.37 -4.57 9.43
C LEU A 81 -0.71 -3.09 9.33
N LYS A 82 -1.65 -2.64 10.15
CA LYS A 82 -2.03 -1.22 10.15
C LYS A 82 -0.88 -0.33 10.57
N GLN A 83 -0.14 -0.75 11.59
CA GLN A 83 1.03 0.01 12.03
C GLN A 83 2.10 0.06 10.94
N GLU A 84 2.37 -1.08 10.29
CA GLU A 84 3.31 -1.12 9.17
C GLU A 84 2.89 -0.14 8.08
N PHE A 85 1.60 -0.12 7.76
CA PHE A 85 1.10 0.72 6.69
C PHE A 85 1.22 2.20 7.04
N GLN A 86 0.89 2.56 8.27
CA GLN A 86 0.99 3.95 8.70
C GLN A 86 2.44 4.44 8.67
N ILE A 87 3.36 3.61 9.11
CA ILE A 87 4.79 3.97 9.09
C ILE A 87 5.28 4.09 7.65
N ALA A 88 4.91 3.14 6.79
CA ALA A 88 5.34 3.16 5.39
C ALA A 88 4.77 4.37 4.66
N LEU A 89 3.52 4.69 4.92
CA LEU A 89 2.86 5.83 4.29
C LEU A 89 3.51 7.14 4.73
N LYS A 90 3.80 7.27 6.01
CA LYS A 90 4.50 8.45 6.52
C LYS A 90 5.86 8.59 5.85
N ASN A 91 6.60 7.49 5.74
CA ASN A 91 7.93 7.52 5.13
C ASN A 91 7.87 7.94 3.67
N ILE A 92 6.88 7.44 2.93
CA ILE A 92 6.79 7.76 1.52
C ILE A 92 6.38 9.22 1.31
N HIS A 93 5.50 9.75 2.17
CA HIS A 93 5.13 11.16 2.11
C HIS A 93 6.30 12.06 2.44
N GLU A 94 7.11 11.67 3.40
CA GLU A 94 8.30 12.45 3.77
C GLU A 94 9.32 12.48 2.64
N LYS A 95 9.49 11.38 1.93
CA LYS A 95 10.40 11.34 0.78
C LYS A 95 9.98 12.31 -0.31
N PHE A 96 8.67 12.50 -0.47
CA PHE A 96 8.15 13.39 -1.48
C PHE A 96 8.35 14.86 -1.12
N ASP A 97 8.36 15.15 0.15
CA ASP A 97 8.46 16.52 0.65
C ASP A 97 9.91 17.02 0.70
N ASP A 98 10.86 16.14 0.45
CA ASP A 98 12.28 16.53 0.44
C ASP A 98 12.69 17.21 -0.87
#